data_cedfa2bbe7251cdccae378d9f59cff44
#
_entry.id   cedfa2bbe7251cdccae378d9f59cff44
#
_cell.length_a   1.000
_cell.length_b   1.000
_cell.length_c   1.000
_cell.angle_alpha   90.00
_cell.angle_beta   90.00
_cell.angle_gamma   90.00
#
_symmetry.space_group_name_H-M   'P 1'
#
loop_
_entity.id
_entity.type
_entity.pdbx_description
1 polymer ?
#
loop_
_entity_poly.entity_id
_entity_poly.type
_entity_poly.pdbx_seq_one_letter_code
_entity_poly.pdbx_strand_id
1 'polypeptide(L)'
;ALIVYLRKQRVDCQIHLSGEMGENNRKMLETFQNLDLKRMIFHRKNTIEDMASMIAARKTAGEKRSGTEFEAFVLNELCQFSGSFCNSLHCDELGHLCRVPYWLRPQKAEDPGWKNRLEVIRKEESVPERDGYLCGAGGCGLCALYRLQKAGITHLKLVGRGNHSEDMKADIQNLHKSLTILKTAGSEAEYCRQMKQQIFPGGCSRQCYYR
;
A
#
# COMPACT_ATOMS: atom_id res chain seq x y z
N ALA A 1 -8.98 3.60 20.68
CA ALA A 1 -9.26 3.17 22.06
C ALA A 1 -8.09 2.36 22.64
N LEU A 2 -7.67 1.23 22.02
CA LEU A 2 -6.63 0.33 22.58
C LEU A 2 -5.29 1.05 22.86
N ILE A 3 -4.77 1.82 21.91
CA ILE A 3 -3.49 2.54 22.08
C ILE A 3 -3.53 3.46 23.30
N VAL A 4 -4.60 4.23 23.42
CA VAL A 4 -4.79 5.14 24.58
C VAL A 4 -4.86 4.35 25.89
N TYR A 5 -5.55 3.22 25.90
CA TYR A 5 -5.62 2.34 27.05
C TYR A 5 -4.23 1.81 27.44
N LEU A 6 -3.47 1.24 26.49
CA LEU A 6 -2.13 0.72 26.74
C LEU A 6 -1.19 1.78 27.33
N ARG A 7 -1.24 3.01 26.81
CA ARG A 7 -0.43 4.12 27.33
C ARG A 7 -0.87 4.58 28.72
N LYS A 8 -2.18 4.61 29.00
CA LYS A 8 -2.69 4.88 30.35
C LYS A 8 -2.26 3.82 31.37
N GLN A 9 -2.23 2.56 30.94
CA GLN A 9 -1.77 1.44 31.79
C GLN A 9 -0.24 1.34 31.87
N ARG A 10 0.51 2.25 31.21
CA ARG A 10 1.97 2.26 31.14
C ARG A 10 2.57 0.93 30.67
N VAL A 11 1.88 0.25 29.77
CA VAL A 11 2.38 -1.00 29.17
C VAL A 11 3.61 -0.68 28.33
N ASP A 12 4.74 -1.31 28.66
CA ASP A 12 5.97 -1.19 27.89
C ASP A 12 5.93 -2.06 26.63
N CYS A 13 5.50 -1.45 25.53
CA CYS A 13 5.45 -2.11 24.23
C CYS A 13 5.65 -1.09 23.10
N GLN A 14 6.24 -1.56 22.01
CA GLN A 14 6.29 -0.78 20.76
C GLN A 14 4.94 -0.83 20.06
N ILE A 15 4.41 0.34 19.69
CA ILE A 15 3.13 0.45 19.01
C ILE A 15 3.36 0.86 17.56
N HIS A 16 2.85 0.05 16.65
CA HIS A 16 2.80 0.36 15.22
C HIS A 16 1.36 0.69 14.84
N LEU A 17 1.15 1.88 14.26
CA LEU A 17 -0.16 2.30 13.78
C LEU A 17 -0.35 1.81 12.33
N SER A 18 -1.38 1.01 12.12
CA SER A 18 -1.68 0.47 10.79
C SER A 18 -2.35 1.50 9.88
N GLY A 19 -1.96 1.55 8.61
CA GLY A 19 -2.65 2.36 7.59
C GLY A 19 -4.12 2.00 7.39
N GLU A 20 -4.55 0.84 7.86
CA GLU A 20 -5.97 0.43 7.84
C GLU A 20 -6.83 1.17 8.90
N MET A 21 -6.21 1.95 9.77
CA MET A 21 -6.93 2.83 10.71
C MET A 21 -7.49 4.10 10.06
N GLY A 22 -7.16 4.36 8.79
CA GLY A 22 -7.64 5.50 8.04
C GLY A 22 -6.82 6.79 8.24
N GLU A 23 -5.52 6.66 8.55
CA GLU A 23 -4.60 7.79 8.71
C GLU A 23 -4.26 8.41 7.36
N ASN A 24 -5.18 9.20 6.85
CA ASN A 24 -5.07 9.76 5.51
C ASN A 24 -4.72 11.26 5.51
N ASN A 25 -4.49 11.86 6.68
CA ASN A 25 -4.23 13.29 6.76
C ASN A 25 -3.46 13.72 8.01
N ARG A 26 -2.97 14.96 7.98
CA ARG A 26 -2.20 15.58 9.06
C ARG A 26 -2.92 15.61 10.40
N LYS A 27 -4.25 15.81 10.43
CA LYS A 27 -5.04 15.85 11.68
C LYS A 27 -4.97 14.53 12.45
N MET A 28 -5.04 13.42 11.74
CA MET A 28 -4.87 12.09 12.35
C MET A 28 -3.48 11.94 12.97
N LEU A 29 -2.45 12.38 12.25
CA LEU A 29 -1.08 12.36 12.77
C LEU A 29 -0.95 13.17 14.08
N GLU A 30 -1.50 14.40 14.11
CA GLU A 30 -1.53 15.26 15.30
C GLU A 30 -2.26 14.60 16.47
N THR A 31 -3.35 13.86 16.20
CA THR A 31 -4.11 13.13 17.22
C THR A 31 -3.26 12.05 17.89
N PHE A 32 -2.41 11.38 17.15
CA PHE A 32 -1.59 10.27 17.63
C PHE A 32 -0.17 10.67 18.06
N GLN A 33 0.24 11.93 17.86
CA GLN A 33 1.60 12.38 18.15
C GLN A 33 2.03 12.18 19.61
N ASN A 34 1.09 12.25 20.56
CA ASN A 34 1.36 12.12 21.99
C ASN A 34 1.30 10.66 22.49
N LEU A 35 1.05 9.71 21.61
CA LEU A 35 0.87 8.30 21.97
C LEU A 35 2.13 7.46 21.84
N ASP A 36 3.29 8.06 21.63
CA ASP A 36 4.59 7.39 21.57
C ASP A 36 4.58 6.20 20.57
N LEU A 37 4.22 6.49 19.33
CA LEU A 37 4.22 5.50 18.27
C LEU A 37 5.65 5.22 17.81
N LYS A 38 6.03 3.94 17.76
CA LYS A 38 7.30 3.51 17.18
C LYS A 38 7.27 3.58 15.67
N ARG A 39 6.15 3.19 15.04
CA ARG A 39 6.01 3.20 13.58
C ARG A 39 4.60 3.61 13.16
N MET A 40 4.53 4.33 12.07
CA MET A 40 3.30 4.66 11.37
C MET A 40 3.36 4.08 9.94
N ILE A 41 2.35 3.30 9.58
CA ILE A 41 2.22 2.72 8.25
C ILE A 41 1.20 3.57 7.48
N PHE A 42 1.65 4.23 6.41
CA PHE A 42 0.77 5.01 5.56
C PHE A 42 -0.20 4.12 4.78
N HIS A 43 -1.41 4.61 4.59
CA HIS A 43 -2.38 3.93 3.74
C HIS A 43 -1.95 4.00 2.27
N ARG A 44 -2.29 2.99 1.48
CA ARG A 44 -1.96 2.88 0.04
C ARG A 44 -2.50 4.03 -0.81
N LYS A 45 -3.52 4.75 -0.32
CA LYS A 45 -4.14 5.88 -1.01
C LYS A 45 -3.48 7.23 -0.71
N ASN A 46 -2.55 7.28 0.25
CA ASN A 46 -1.77 8.49 0.44
C ASN A 46 -0.84 8.70 -0.75
N THR A 47 -0.78 9.92 -1.24
CA THR A 47 0.24 10.32 -2.23
C THR A 47 1.60 10.45 -1.55
N ILE A 48 2.68 10.42 -2.33
CA ILE A 48 4.03 10.62 -1.78
C ILE A 48 4.15 12.03 -1.21
N GLU A 49 3.50 13.01 -1.83
CA GLU A 49 3.46 14.41 -1.40
C GLU A 49 2.76 14.56 -0.06
N ASP A 50 1.63 13.86 0.15
CA ASP A 50 0.93 13.84 1.44
C ASP A 50 1.82 13.25 2.53
N MET A 51 2.46 12.10 2.25
CA MET A 51 3.39 11.46 3.19
C MET A 51 4.55 12.40 3.55
N ALA A 52 5.17 13.02 2.56
CA ALA A 52 6.27 13.97 2.76
C ALA A 52 5.83 15.16 3.62
N SER A 53 4.67 15.73 3.31
CA SER A 53 4.08 16.85 4.08
C SER A 53 3.81 16.47 5.53
N MET A 54 3.23 15.31 5.76
CA MET A 54 2.94 14.81 7.11
C MET A 54 4.22 14.54 7.91
N ILE A 55 5.23 13.94 7.30
CA ILE A 55 6.53 13.67 7.93
C ILE A 55 7.24 14.98 8.27
N ALA A 56 7.24 15.96 7.35
CA ALA A 56 7.85 17.26 7.57
C ALA A 56 7.15 18.04 8.71
N ALA A 57 5.81 18.04 8.73
CA ALA A 57 5.04 18.69 9.78
C ALA A 57 5.34 18.13 11.17
N ARG A 58 5.59 16.83 11.28
CA ARG A 58 5.95 16.18 12.53
C ARG A 58 7.34 16.61 13.03
N LYS A 59 8.31 16.74 12.15
CA LYS A 59 9.66 17.21 12.50
C LYS A 59 9.66 18.65 13.01
N THR A 60 8.79 19.52 12.50
CA THR A 60 8.69 20.92 12.90
C THR A 60 7.93 21.16 14.21
N ALA A 61 7.10 20.23 14.63
CA ALA A 61 6.30 20.33 15.86
C ALA A 61 7.12 20.16 17.15
N GLY A 62 8.46 20.13 17.08
CA GLY A 62 9.35 20.12 18.23
C GLY A 62 9.26 18.84 19.07
N GLU A 63 8.99 17.72 18.45
CA GLU A 63 8.92 16.44 19.16
C GLU A 63 10.23 16.12 19.87
N LYS A 64 10.18 16.12 21.18
CA LYS A 64 11.28 15.69 22.05
C LYS A 64 11.66 14.20 21.87
N ARG A 65 10.89 13.44 21.09
CA ARG A 65 11.10 12.02 20.77
C ARG A 65 11.24 11.84 19.26
N SER A 66 12.43 12.10 18.75
CA SER A 66 12.85 11.78 17.38
C SER A 66 13.02 10.27 17.25
N GLY A 67 12.05 9.55 16.73
CA GLY A 67 12.19 8.10 16.60
C GLY A 67 11.04 7.39 15.92
N THR A 68 9.99 8.09 15.49
CA THR A 68 8.93 7.43 14.74
C THR A 68 9.40 7.06 13.34
N GLU A 69 9.27 5.81 13.03
CA GLU A 69 9.54 5.23 11.72
C GLU A 69 8.30 5.39 10.82
N PHE A 70 8.52 5.57 9.52
CA PHE A 70 7.45 5.68 8.55
C PHE A 70 7.55 4.56 7.53
N GLU A 71 6.42 3.88 7.33
CA GLU A 71 6.34 2.71 6.45
C GLU A 71 5.34 2.95 5.33
N ALA A 72 5.71 2.56 4.10
CA ALA A 72 4.86 2.63 2.93
C ALA A 72 4.77 1.27 2.23
N PHE A 73 3.64 1.00 1.59
CA PHE A 73 3.45 -0.22 0.81
C PHE A 73 4.33 -0.21 -0.45
N VAL A 74 4.83 -1.37 -0.84
CA VAL A 74 5.73 -1.49 -2.00
C VAL A 74 5.29 -2.54 -3.02
N LEU A 75 4.74 -3.65 -2.60
CA LEU A 75 4.27 -4.72 -3.50
C LEU A 75 3.02 -5.40 -2.95
N ASN A 76 2.21 -5.86 -3.89
CA ASN A 76 1.02 -6.69 -3.73
C ASN A 76 -0.15 -6.06 -2.96
N GLU A 77 -1.35 -6.61 -3.18
CA GLU A 77 -2.62 -6.25 -2.56
C GLU A 77 -2.99 -4.76 -2.67
N LEU A 78 -3.29 -4.33 -3.90
CA LEU A 78 -3.96 -3.05 -4.12
C LEU A 78 -5.38 -3.12 -3.52
N CYS A 79 -5.55 -2.56 -2.32
CA CYS A 79 -6.84 -2.53 -1.65
C CYS A 79 -7.73 -1.41 -2.19
N GLN A 80 -8.96 -1.74 -2.55
CA GLN A 80 -9.97 -0.78 -3.03
C GLN A 80 -10.66 -0.05 -1.86
N PHE A 81 -10.67 -0.64 -0.69
CA PHE A 81 -11.30 -0.08 0.51
C PHE A 81 -10.31 0.75 1.31
N SER A 82 -10.80 1.71 2.05
CA SER A 82 -10.02 2.44 3.04
C SER A 82 -10.43 2.02 4.44
N GLY A 83 -9.44 1.60 5.20
CA GLY A 83 -9.42 1.35 6.63
C GLY A 83 -10.76 1.02 7.29
N SER A 84 -11.28 1.97 8.02
CA SER A 84 -12.52 1.81 8.81
C SER A 84 -13.79 1.48 7.99
N PHE A 85 -13.76 1.61 6.68
CA PHE A 85 -14.87 1.22 5.81
C PHE A 85 -14.75 -0.21 5.29
N CYS A 86 -13.65 -0.91 5.58
CA CYS A 86 -13.51 -2.31 5.25
C CYS A 86 -14.00 -3.18 6.41
N ASN A 87 -15.17 -3.79 6.25
CA ASN A 87 -15.70 -4.76 7.20
C ASN A 87 -15.22 -6.20 6.95
N SER A 88 -14.18 -6.38 6.14
CA SER A 88 -13.58 -7.69 5.90
C SER A 88 -12.87 -8.20 7.15
N LEU A 89 -13.18 -9.41 7.53
CA LEU A 89 -12.32 -10.19 8.40
C LEU A 89 -11.16 -10.73 7.55
N HIS A 90 -9.97 -10.23 7.76
CA HIS A 90 -8.76 -10.66 7.04
C HIS A 90 -8.24 -11.99 7.58
N CYS A 91 -9.12 -12.98 7.66
CA CYS A 91 -8.80 -14.36 7.98
C CYS A 91 -9.12 -15.27 6.79
N ASP A 92 -8.41 -16.37 6.68
CA ASP A 92 -8.50 -17.28 5.53
C ASP A 92 -9.86 -17.96 5.39
N GLU A 93 -10.61 -18.03 6.50
CA GLU A 93 -11.88 -18.79 6.56
C GLU A 93 -13.07 -18.04 5.96
N LEU A 94 -13.09 -16.71 5.99
CA LEU A 94 -14.29 -15.92 5.64
C LEU A 94 -14.17 -15.14 4.34
N GLY A 95 -13.07 -15.25 3.62
CA GLY A 95 -12.86 -14.51 2.38
C GLY A 95 -12.86 -12.99 2.58
N HIS A 96 -12.15 -12.30 1.71
CA HIS A 96 -12.05 -10.85 1.77
C HIS A 96 -13.14 -10.21 0.91
N LEU A 97 -13.85 -9.20 1.41
CA LEU A 97 -14.85 -8.46 0.63
C LEU A 97 -14.32 -7.92 -0.70
N CYS A 98 -13.03 -7.55 -0.75
CA CYS A 98 -12.37 -7.10 -1.96
C CYS A 98 -12.18 -8.20 -3.02
N ARG A 99 -12.34 -9.47 -2.65
CA ARG A 99 -12.30 -10.64 -3.57
C ARG A 99 -13.70 -11.16 -3.92
N VAL A 100 -14.73 -10.63 -3.27
CA VAL A 100 -16.12 -10.97 -3.62
C VAL A 100 -16.48 -10.23 -4.89
N PRO A 101 -16.91 -10.90 -5.97
CA PRO A 101 -17.39 -10.21 -7.15
C PRO A 101 -18.61 -9.37 -6.81
N TYR A 102 -18.56 -8.08 -7.12
CA TYR A 102 -19.66 -7.16 -6.94
C TYR A 102 -19.95 -6.43 -8.23
N TRP A 103 -21.22 -6.04 -8.38
CA TRP A 103 -21.73 -5.41 -9.57
C TRP A 103 -22.10 -3.96 -9.27
N LEU A 104 -21.61 -3.01 -10.06
CA LEU A 104 -22.09 -1.64 -10.01
C LEU A 104 -23.48 -1.58 -10.63
N ARG A 105 -24.47 -1.31 -9.81
CA ARG A 105 -25.83 -1.09 -10.27
C ARG A 105 -26.07 0.41 -10.42
N PRO A 106 -26.47 0.92 -11.59
CA PRO A 106 -26.90 2.33 -11.70
C PRO A 106 -28.08 2.56 -10.75
N GLN A 107 -28.07 3.67 -10.04
CA GLN A 107 -29.10 4.00 -9.05
C GLN A 107 -30.47 4.24 -9.69
N LYS A 108 -30.53 4.55 -10.97
CA LYS A 108 -31.76 4.66 -11.77
C LYS A 108 -31.83 3.45 -12.72
N ALA A 109 -32.66 2.49 -12.37
CA ALA A 109 -32.87 1.26 -13.13
C ALA A 109 -33.78 1.43 -14.36
N GLU A 110 -33.87 2.61 -14.94
CA GLU A 110 -34.75 2.91 -16.08
C GLU A 110 -34.12 2.56 -17.43
N ASP A 111 -32.88 2.09 -17.45
CA ASP A 111 -32.22 1.64 -18.69
C ASP A 111 -32.45 0.13 -18.91
N PRO A 112 -33.34 -0.28 -19.82
CA PRO A 112 -33.63 -1.69 -20.06
C PRO A 112 -32.43 -2.48 -20.61
N GLY A 113 -31.40 -1.82 -21.10
CA GLY A 113 -30.15 -2.45 -21.57
C GLY A 113 -29.16 -2.85 -20.49
N TRP A 114 -29.37 -2.51 -19.20
CA TRP A 114 -28.39 -2.76 -18.16
C TRP A 114 -28.15 -4.26 -17.88
N LYS A 115 -29.22 -5.10 -18.00
CA LYS A 115 -29.10 -6.54 -17.82
C LYS A 115 -28.16 -7.18 -18.84
N ASN A 116 -28.28 -6.79 -20.10
CA ASN A 116 -27.45 -7.28 -21.18
C ASN A 116 -25.98 -6.83 -21.04
N ARG A 117 -25.77 -5.60 -20.54
CA ARG A 117 -24.40 -5.11 -20.23
C ARG A 117 -23.76 -5.87 -19.07
N LEU A 118 -24.53 -6.26 -18.06
CA LEU A 118 -24.02 -7.09 -16.96
C LEU A 118 -23.63 -8.49 -17.41
N GLU A 119 -24.36 -9.08 -18.35
CA GLU A 119 -24.00 -10.39 -18.92
C GLU A 119 -22.73 -10.34 -19.77
N VAL A 120 -22.54 -9.24 -20.52
CA VAL A 120 -21.30 -8.99 -21.27
C VAL A 120 -20.12 -8.87 -20.30
N ILE A 121 -20.25 -8.09 -19.25
CA ILE A 121 -19.21 -7.95 -18.20
C ILE A 121 -18.92 -9.32 -17.55
N ARG A 122 -19.94 -10.14 -17.26
CA ARG A 122 -19.75 -11.50 -16.72
C ARG A 122 -18.95 -12.42 -17.64
N LYS A 123 -19.10 -12.30 -18.96
CA LYS A 123 -18.36 -13.10 -19.96
C LYS A 123 -16.92 -12.63 -20.13
N GLU A 124 -16.65 -11.34 -19.90
CA GLU A 124 -15.31 -10.77 -19.98
C GLU A 124 -14.49 -10.95 -18.69
N GLU A 125 -15.15 -11.22 -17.57
CA GLU A 125 -14.51 -11.39 -16.26
C GLU A 125 -14.03 -12.82 -15.93
N SER A 126 -13.98 -13.72 -16.87
CA SER A 126 -12.99 -14.78 -16.77
C SER A 126 -11.61 -14.12 -16.93
N VAL A 127 -11.10 -13.55 -15.80
CA VAL A 127 -9.68 -13.18 -15.74
C VAL A 127 -8.93 -14.41 -16.21
N PRO A 128 -8.20 -14.37 -17.33
CA PRO A 128 -7.41 -15.51 -17.74
C PRO A 128 -6.58 -15.92 -16.54
N GLU A 129 -6.63 -17.19 -16.14
CA GLU A 129 -5.62 -17.72 -15.25
C GLU A 129 -4.29 -17.29 -15.83
N ARG A 130 -3.61 -16.37 -15.16
CA ARG A 130 -2.32 -15.90 -15.63
C ARG A 130 -1.36 -17.04 -15.42
N ASP A 131 -1.04 -17.72 -16.50
CA ASP A 131 0.11 -18.61 -16.54
C ASP A 131 1.36 -17.77 -16.28
N GLY A 132 1.83 -17.80 -15.04
CA GLY A 132 3.12 -17.26 -14.65
C GLY A 132 3.11 -16.03 -13.73
N TYR A 133 4.21 -15.89 -13.00
CA TYR A 133 4.50 -14.77 -12.11
C TYR A 133 4.67 -13.45 -12.89
N LEU A 134 3.99 -12.41 -12.41
CA LEU A 134 4.18 -11.03 -12.86
C LEU A 134 4.39 -10.11 -11.67
N CYS A 135 5.58 -9.54 -11.56
CA CYS A 135 5.92 -8.64 -10.46
C CYS A 135 4.92 -7.47 -10.35
N GLY A 136 4.35 -7.33 -9.17
CA GLY A 136 3.42 -6.26 -8.86
C GLY A 136 2.05 -6.37 -9.53
N ALA A 137 1.62 -7.57 -9.95
CA ALA A 137 0.28 -7.79 -10.50
C ALA A 137 -0.83 -7.36 -9.53
N GLY A 138 -0.63 -7.55 -8.23
CA GLY A 138 -1.54 -7.10 -7.17
C GLY A 138 -1.28 -5.67 -6.66
N GLY A 139 -0.37 -4.92 -7.30
CA GLY A 139 0.02 -3.57 -6.89
C GLY A 139 1.54 -3.40 -6.79
N CYS A 140 2.08 -2.27 -7.23
CA CYS A 140 3.52 -2.03 -7.33
C CYS A 140 3.89 -0.59 -6.98
N GLY A 141 4.88 -0.43 -6.10
CA GLY A 141 5.53 0.83 -5.73
C GLY A 141 7.02 0.86 -6.03
N LEU A 142 7.58 -0.18 -6.69
CA LEU A 142 9.03 -0.31 -6.86
C LEU A 142 9.69 0.88 -7.59
N CYS A 143 9.04 1.42 -8.62
CA CYS A 143 9.55 2.58 -9.33
C CYS A 143 9.52 3.88 -8.52
N ALA A 144 8.79 3.91 -7.43
CA ALA A 144 8.64 5.09 -6.57
C ALA A 144 9.63 5.12 -5.39
N LEU A 145 10.49 4.11 -5.21
CA LEU A 145 11.36 4.01 -4.04
C LEU A 145 12.28 5.22 -3.87
N TYR A 146 12.75 5.82 -4.95
CA TYR A 146 13.56 7.04 -4.89
C TYR A 146 12.77 8.20 -4.27
N ARG A 147 11.54 8.43 -4.71
CA ARG A 147 10.66 9.46 -4.16
C ARG A 147 10.25 9.16 -2.73
N LEU A 148 9.91 7.90 -2.40
CA LEU A 148 9.58 7.47 -1.05
C LEU A 148 10.73 7.72 -0.08
N GLN A 149 11.97 7.40 -0.47
CA GLN A 149 13.15 7.67 0.35
C GLN A 149 13.32 9.18 0.59
N LYS A 150 13.19 10.01 -0.47
CA LYS A 150 13.26 11.48 -0.35
C LYS A 150 12.13 12.06 0.51
N ALA A 151 10.94 11.46 0.49
CA ALA A 151 9.83 11.83 1.35
C ALA A 151 10.06 11.51 2.84
N GLY A 152 11.06 10.67 3.15
CA GLY A 152 11.39 10.28 4.52
C GLY A 152 10.80 8.94 4.96
N ILE A 153 10.34 8.12 4.03
CA ILE A 153 9.94 6.74 4.31
C ILE A 153 11.18 5.91 4.67
N THR A 154 11.10 5.22 5.80
CA THR A 154 12.19 4.44 6.37
C THR A 154 11.98 2.94 6.25
N HIS A 155 10.74 2.50 6.07
CA HIS A 155 10.35 1.10 6.01
C HIS A 155 9.42 0.84 4.82
N LEU A 156 9.54 -0.36 4.25
CA LEU A 156 8.76 -0.80 3.11
C LEU A 156 7.93 -2.02 3.50
N LYS A 157 6.64 -1.99 3.17
CA LYS A 157 5.71 -3.08 3.44
C LYS A 157 5.47 -3.92 2.20
N LEU A 158 5.94 -5.17 2.26
CA LEU A 158 5.62 -6.21 1.31
C LEU A 158 4.41 -7.00 1.84
N VAL A 159 3.38 -7.14 1.02
CA VAL A 159 2.16 -7.89 1.35
C VAL A 159 2.11 -9.16 0.51
N GLY A 160 1.24 -10.12 0.82
CA GLY A 160 1.08 -11.32 0.01
C GLY A 160 1.02 -12.63 0.79
N ARG A 161 0.44 -12.62 2.00
CA ARG A 161 0.29 -13.84 2.82
C ARG A 161 -0.45 -14.98 2.12
N GLY A 162 -1.33 -14.67 1.16
CA GLY A 162 -2.06 -15.63 0.36
C GLY A 162 -1.43 -15.93 -1.00
N ASN A 163 -0.25 -15.41 -1.30
CA ASN A 163 0.44 -15.66 -2.56
C ASN A 163 1.26 -16.96 -2.47
N HIS A 164 1.52 -17.57 -3.63
CA HIS A 164 2.41 -18.72 -3.70
C HIS A 164 3.82 -18.35 -3.22
N SER A 165 4.49 -19.28 -2.56
CA SER A 165 5.83 -19.08 -2.00
C SER A 165 6.87 -18.67 -3.03
N GLU A 166 6.80 -19.22 -4.24
CA GLU A 166 7.72 -18.87 -5.33
C GLU A 166 7.51 -17.44 -5.83
N ASP A 167 6.25 -16.96 -5.89
CA ASP A 167 5.95 -15.57 -6.23
C ASP A 167 6.46 -14.62 -5.16
N MET A 168 6.26 -14.94 -3.89
CA MET A 168 6.80 -14.16 -2.77
C MET A 168 8.32 -14.11 -2.77
N LYS A 169 8.97 -15.22 -3.11
CA LYS A 169 10.43 -15.28 -3.27
C LYS A 169 10.89 -14.36 -4.40
N ALA A 170 10.22 -14.40 -5.54
CA ALA A 170 10.51 -13.52 -6.67
C ALA A 170 10.28 -12.04 -6.33
N ASP A 171 9.21 -11.70 -5.59
CA ASP A 171 8.93 -10.35 -5.10
C ASP A 171 10.04 -9.83 -4.19
N ILE A 172 10.51 -10.65 -3.25
CA ILE A 172 11.62 -10.31 -2.34
C ILE A 172 12.91 -10.06 -3.14
N GLN A 173 13.19 -10.91 -4.14
CA GLN A 173 14.36 -10.75 -5.00
C GLN A 173 14.29 -9.45 -5.81
N ASN A 174 13.13 -9.14 -6.38
CA ASN A 174 12.92 -7.91 -7.14
C ASN A 174 13.01 -6.67 -6.24
N LEU A 175 12.47 -6.73 -5.03
CA LEU A 175 12.63 -5.66 -4.05
C LEU A 175 14.10 -5.45 -3.68
N HIS A 176 14.84 -6.53 -3.40
CA HIS A 176 16.26 -6.46 -3.09
C HIS A 176 17.09 -5.84 -4.23
N LYS A 177 16.85 -6.26 -5.47
CA LYS A 177 17.50 -5.66 -6.66
C LYS A 177 17.15 -4.17 -6.78
N SER A 178 15.87 -3.81 -6.58
CA SER A 178 15.40 -2.42 -6.62
C SER A 178 16.08 -1.54 -5.58
N LEU A 179 16.30 -2.06 -4.36
CA LEU A 179 17.05 -1.37 -3.31
C LEU A 179 18.55 -1.23 -3.65
N THR A 180 19.11 -2.21 -4.33
CA THR A 180 20.50 -2.13 -4.82
C THR A 180 20.66 -1.03 -5.87
N ILE A 181 19.73 -0.94 -6.83
CA ILE A 181 19.69 0.15 -7.83
C ILE A 181 19.51 1.50 -7.12
N LEU A 182 18.64 1.57 -6.12
CA LEU A 182 18.38 2.81 -5.36
C LEU A 182 19.65 3.36 -4.69
N LYS A 183 20.51 2.49 -4.17
CA LYS A 183 21.76 2.90 -3.50
C LYS A 183 22.76 3.57 -4.46
N THR A 184 22.71 3.24 -5.73
CA THR A 184 23.67 3.73 -6.74
C THR A 184 23.11 4.83 -7.64
N ALA A 185 21.79 5.00 -7.70
CA ALA A 185 21.16 5.99 -8.55
C ALA A 185 21.34 7.42 -8.02
N GLY A 186 21.92 8.28 -8.83
CA GLY A 186 22.14 9.70 -8.49
C GLY A 186 20.89 10.57 -8.65
N SER A 187 19.86 10.09 -9.36
CA SER A 187 18.61 10.82 -9.61
C SER A 187 17.42 9.88 -9.78
N GLU A 188 16.21 10.44 -9.64
CA GLU A 188 14.96 9.70 -9.92
C GLU A 188 14.90 9.18 -11.35
N ALA A 189 15.29 10.01 -12.32
CA ALA A 189 15.28 9.64 -13.74
C ALA A 189 16.21 8.45 -14.01
N GLU A 190 17.40 8.48 -13.42
CA GLU A 190 18.35 7.37 -13.51
C GLU A 190 17.79 6.11 -12.85
N TYR A 191 17.26 6.23 -11.64
CA TYR A 191 16.63 5.14 -10.94
C TYR A 191 15.54 4.48 -11.79
N CYS A 192 14.57 5.26 -12.30
CA CYS A 192 13.49 4.77 -13.14
C CYS A 192 13.98 4.11 -14.44
N ARG A 193 15.04 4.64 -15.05
CA ARG A 193 15.67 4.04 -16.24
C ARG A 193 16.25 2.66 -15.91
N GLN A 194 17.03 2.56 -14.84
CA GLN A 194 17.62 1.29 -14.41
C GLN A 194 16.57 0.26 -14.02
N MET A 195 15.50 0.68 -13.32
CA MET A 195 14.35 -0.18 -12.99
C MET A 195 13.71 -0.79 -14.23
N LYS A 196 13.45 0.01 -15.27
CA LYS A 196 12.90 -0.48 -16.54
C LYS A 196 13.83 -1.49 -17.23
N GLN A 197 15.14 -1.24 -17.20
CA GLN A 197 16.12 -2.12 -17.85
C GLN A 197 16.35 -3.43 -17.10
N GLN A 198 16.42 -3.40 -15.77
CA GLN A 198 16.89 -4.54 -14.97
C GLN A 198 15.76 -5.33 -14.30
N ILE A 199 14.66 -4.67 -13.93
CA ILE A 199 13.53 -5.32 -13.25
C ILE A 199 12.38 -5.59 -14.21
N PHE A 200 12.13 -4.68 -15.15
CA PHE A 200 10.99 -4.75 -16.05
C PHE A 200 11.37 -4.72 -17.54
N PRO A 201 12.33 -5.52 -18.01
CA PRO A 201 12.78 -5.47 -19.42
C PRO A 201 11.67 -5.83 -20.40
N GLY A 202 10.73 -6.70 -20.02
CA GLY A 202 9.54 -7.09 -20.79
C GLY A 202 8.30 -6.25 -20.50
N GLY A 203 8.42 -5.17 -19.74
CA GLY A 203 7.29 -4.38 -19.26
C GLY A 203 6.86 -4.73 -17.84
N CYS A 204 5.88 -4.01 -17.30
CA CYS A 204 5.38 -4.21 -15.94
C CYS A 204 3.85 -4.32 -15.90
N SER A 205 3.31 -4.70 -14.73
CA SER A 205 1.85 -4.82 -14.49
C SER A 205 1.06 -3.52 -14.66
N ARG A 206 1.72 -2.35 -14.59
CA ARG A 206 1.12 -1.01 -14.56
C ARG A 206 0.15 -0.75 -13.38
N GLN A 207 0.12 -1.64 -12.39
CA GLN A 207 -0.69 -1.51 -11.17
C GLN A 207 0.06 -0.66 -10.13
N CYS A 208 0.38 0.60 -10.48
CA CYS A 208 1.18 1.46 -9.62
C CYS A 208 0.38 1.98 -8.42
N TYR A 209 0.97 1.92 -7.21
CA TYR A 209 0.42 2.58 -6.02
C TYR A 209 0.56 4.10 -6.12
N TYR A 210 1.73 4.57 -6.56
CA TYR A 210 2.13 5.97 -6.55
C TYR A 210 2.29 6.46 -7.99
N ARG A 211 1.32 7.19 -8.46
CA ARG A 211 1.29 7.79 -9.81
C ARG A 211 1.58 9.28 -9.74
#